data_9cec0eb3cf6e3dea1f925f332daa41ed
#
_entry.id   9cec0eb3cf6e3dea1f925f332daa41ed
#
_cell.length_a   1.000
_cell.length_b   1.000
_cell.length_c   1.000
_cell.angle_alpha   90.00
_cell.angle_beta   90.00
_cell.angle_gamma   90.00
#
_symmetry.space_group_name_H-M   'P 1'
#
loop_
_entity.id
_entity.type
_entity.pdbx_description
1 polymer ?
#
loop_
_entity_poly.entity_id
_entity_poly.type
_entity_poly.pdbx_seq_one_letter_code
_entity_poly.pdbx_strand_id
1 'polypeptide(L)'
;GHIWKFITLAYVPPTIAGIVLAYRGKLLWGGILTALFVALQITSNHVQMSYYFFFVILFFVGAYFEKAWRTKTLPQFFKASAVLIVAALVGIAANVSNLYHTYAYSKETMRGKSELVQTGDAAKQTSSGLDRDYITQWSYGIDETLTLLVPNFKGGASAALSQSETAMSKANPMYSSLYGSLTQYFGTQPMTSGPVYVGAFVLFLFVLGCFIVKGPLKWALIGATFFSIVLSWGKNFMPLTDFFIDYVPMYNKFRAVSSILVIAEFTIPLLACLLYTSPSPRD
;
A
#
# COMPACT_ATOMS: atom_id res chain seq x y z
N GLY A 1 8.89 14.12 8.62
CA GLY A 1 8.45 13.16 7.62
C GLY A 1 9.09 11.79 7.81
N HIS A 2 8.43 10.78 7.27
CA HIS A 2 8.89 9.39 7.42
C HIS A 2 9.86 9.03 6.27
N ILE A 3 11.10 9.49 6.33
CA ILE A 3 12.13 9.25 5.27
C ILE A 3 12.25 7.76 4.94
N TRP A 4 12.26 6.89 5.94
CA TRP A 4 12.37 5.45 5.75
C TRP A 4 11.23 4.83 4.95
N LYS A 5 9.99 5.39 5.00
CA LYS A 5 8.90 4.99 4.11
C LYS A 5 9.26 5.25 2.64
N PHE A 6 9.74 6.44 2.33
CA PHE A 6 10.10 6.81 0.95
C PHE A 6 11.25 5.95 0.42
N ILE A 7 12.27 5.68 1.25
CA ILE A 7 13.39 4.82 0.86
C ILE A 7 12.88 3.40 0.55
N THR A 8 12.04 2.83 1.43
CA THR A 8 11.44 1.51 1.19
C THR A 8 10.64 1.48 -0.10
N LEU A 9 9.83 2.51 -0.35
CA LEU A 9 8.99 2.62 -1.54
C LEU A 9 9.79 2.79 -2.83
N ALA A 10 10.93 3.49 -2.77
CA ALA A 10 11.82 3.66 -3.93
C ALA A 10 12.36 2.33 -4.47
N TYR A 11 12.49 1.31 -3.64
CA TYR A 11 12.98 -0.01 -4.05
C TYR A 11 11.87 -0.95 -4.58
N VAL A 12 10.60 -0.58 -4.46
CA VAL A 12 9.47 -1.39 -4.96
C VAL A 12 9.46 -1.51 -6.49
N PRO A 13 9.55 -0.42 -7.27
CA PRO A 13 9.53 -0.51 -8.73
C PRO A 13 10.61 -1.43 -9.29
N PRO A 14 11.90 -1.33 -8.90
CA PRO A 14 12.93 -2.22 -9.41
C PRO A 14 12.78 -3.67 -8.90
N THR A 15 12.23 -3.91 -7.71
CA THR A 15 11.88 -5.27 -7.24
C THR A 15 10.84 -5.89 -8.16
N ILE A 16 9.76 -5.17 -8.47
CA ILE A 16 8.71 -5.64 -9.39
C ILE A 16 9.28 -5.84 -10.81
N ALA A 17 10.16 -4.95 -11.27
CA ALA A 17 10.83 -5.13 -12.56
C ALA A 17 11.66 -6.42 -12.61
N GLY A 18 12.37 -6.77 -11.53
CA GLY A 18 13.08 -8.04 -11.40
C GLY A 18 12.14 -9.25 -11.51
N ILE A 19 11.01 -9.21 -10.81
CA ILE A 19 9.98 -10.26 -10.85
C ILE A 19 9.43 -10.42 -12.27
N VAL A 20 9.07 -9.32 -12.92
CA VAL A 20 8.55 -9.32 -14.31
C VAL A 20 9.59 -9.87 -15.29
N LEU A 21 10.86 -9.49 -15.15
CA LEU A 21 11.96 -10.00 -15.99
C LEU A 21 12.11 -11.51 -15.84
N ALA A 22 12.06 -12.04 -14.63
CA ALA A 22 12.13 -13.49 -14.39
C ALA A 22 10.98 -14.24 -15.09
N TYR A 23 9.74 -13.76 -14.94
CA TYR A 23 8.57 -14.36 -15.62
C TYR A 23 8.57 -14.17 -17.14
N ARG A 24 9.33 -13.20 -17.66
CA ARG A 24 9.60 -13.04 -19.10
C ARG A 24 10.77 -13.90 -19.61
N GLY A 25 11.31 -14.80 -18.77
CA GLY A 25 12.36 -15.74 -19.13
C GLY A 25 13.80 -15.26 -18.88
N LYS A 26 14.00 -14.01 -18.43
CA LYS A 26 15.32 -13.47 -18.09
C LYS A 26 15.67 -13.81 -16.63
N LEU A 27 15.80 -15.12 -16.34
CA LEU A 27 15.89 -15.63 -14.97
C LEU A 27 17.05 -15.05 -14.17
N LEU A 28 18.26 -15.00 -14.75
CA LEU A 28 19.46 -14.51 -14.05
C LEU A 28 19.30 -13.04 -13.64
N TRP A 29 18.99 -12.18 -14.59
CA TRP A 29 18.83 -10.74 -14.32
C TRP A 29 17.64 -10.45 -13.41
N GLY A 30 16.51 -11.17 -13.62
CA GLY A 30 15.36 -11.08 -12.74
C GLY A 30 15.69 -11.49 -11.30
N GLY A 31 16.43 -12.57 -11.12
CA GLY A 31 16.89 -13.05 -9.81
C GLY A 31 17.83 -12.05 -9.13
N ILE A 32 18.87 -11.59 -9.84
CA ILE A 32 19.85 -10.64 -9.29
C ILE A 32 19.16 -9.32 -8.85
N LEU A 33 18.32 -8.74 -9.72
CA LEU A 33 17.60 -7.52 -9.38
C LEU A 33 16.67 -7.73 -8.20
N THR A 34 15.91 -8.82 -8.16
CA THR A 34 15.03 -9.13 -7.04
C THR A 34 15.81 -9.29 -5.74
N ALA A 35 16.91 -10.04 -5.72
CA ALA A 35 17.74 -10.22 -4.54
C ALA A 35 18.30 -8.89 -4.02
N LEU A 36 18.87 -8.10 -4.91
CA LEU A 36 19.46 -6.79 -4.58
C LEU A 36 18.41 -5.84 -3.98
N PHE A 37 17.28 -5.65 -4.67
CA PHE A 37 16.31 -4.64 -4.27
C PHE A 37 15.45 -5.11 -3.10
N VAL A 38 15.23 -6.41 -2.90
CA VAL A 38 14.66 -6.96 -1.65
C VAL A 38 15.62 -6.69 -0.49
N ALA A 39 16.92 -6.91 -0.65
CA ALA A 39 17.90 -6.62 0.40
C ALA A 39 17.87 -5.13 0.79
N LEU A 40 17.93 -4.23 -0.17
CA LEU A 40 17.88 -2.78 0.05
C LEU A 40 16.56 -2.32 0.67
N GLN A 41 15.44 -2.89 0.24
CA GLN A 41 14.12 -2.61 0.80
C GLN A 41 14.03 -3.00 2.28
N ILE A 42 14.56 -4.17 2.65
CA ILE A 42 14.56 -4.64 4.04
C ILE A 42 15.54 -3.81 4.89
N THR A 43 16.70 -3.42 4.35
CA THR A 43 17.68 -2.55 5.03
C THR A 43 17.05 -1.23 5.50
N SER A 44 16.08 -0.69 4.75
CA SER A 44 15.36 0.53 5.14
C SER A 44 14.48 0.37 6.39
N ASN A 45 14.31 -0.85 6.87
CA ASN A 45 13.63 -1.25 8.12
C ASN A 45 12.21 -0.71 8.31
N HIS A 46 11.46 -0.46 7.21
CA HIS A 46 10.05 -0.11 7.29
C HIS A 46 9.18 -1.32 6.92
N VAL A 47 9.08 -2.28 7.87
CA VAL A 47 8.44 -3.60 7.67
C VAL A 47 7.01 -3.48 7.14
N GLN A 48 6.22 -2.52 7.61
CA GLN A 48 4.83 -2.33 7.18
C GLN A 48 4.70 -2.06 5.67
N MET A 49 5.56 -1.23 5.10
CA MET A 49 5.51 -0.95 3.65
C MET A 49 5.91 -2.19 2.84
N SER A 50 6.97 -2.89 3.25
CA SER A 50 7.36 -4.15 2.61
C SER A 50 6.26 -5.20 2.70
N TYR A 51 5.55 -5.28 3.82
CA TYR A 51 4.42 -6.17 4.03
C TYR A 51 3.26 -5.85 3.08
N TYR A 52 2.91 -4.58 2.90
CA TYR A 52 1.85 -4.20 1.96
C TYR A 52 2.22 -4.52 0.51
N PHE A 53 3.47 -4.29 0.12
CA PHE A 53 3.93 -4.64 -1.22
C PHE A 53 4.08 -6.15 -1.45
N PHE A 54 4.16 -6.96 -0.41
CA PHE A 54 4.05 -8.41 -0.54
C PHE A 54 2.70 -8.82 -1.17
N PHE A 55 1.59 -8.18 -0.81
CA PHE A 55 0.30 -8.43 -1.47
C PHE A 55 0.33 -8.07 -2.96
N VAL A 56 1.01 -6.97 -3.32
CA VAL A 56 1.19 -6.64 -4.74
C VAL A 56 1.91 -7.78 -5.48
N ILE A 57 2.98 -8.32 -4.89
CA ILE A 57 3.71 -9.45 -5.47
C ILE A 57 2.78 -10.65 -5.67
N LEU A 58 1.87 -10.95 -4.72
CA LEU A 58 0.90 -12.04 -4.87
C LEU A 58 -0.03 -11.82 -6.08
N PHE A 59 -0.48 -10.59 -6.34
CA PHE A 59 -1.27 -10.28 -7.54
C PHE A 59 -0.46 -10.52 -8.81
N PHE A 60 0.82 -10.15 -8.84
CA PHE A 60 1.69 -10.41 -9.99
C PHE A 60 1.90 -11.91 -10.19
N VAL A 61 2.21 -12.66 -9.13
CA VAL A 61 2.38 -14.11 -9.18
C VAL A 61 1.10 -14.78 -9.69
N GLY A 62 -0.07 -14.38 -9.17
CA GLY A 62 -1.37 -14.92 -9.59
C GLY A 62 -1.67 -14.65 -11.06
N ALA A 63 -1.42 -13.44 -11.54
CA ALA A 63 -1.65 -13.07 -12.94
C ALA A 63 -0.69 -13.80 -13.91
N TYR A 64 0.57 -13.99 -13.52
CA TYR A 64 1.51 -14.79 -14.32
C TYR A 64 1.21 -16.28 -14.25
N PHE A 65 0.72 -16.79 -13.11
CA PHE A 65 0.23 -18.16 -12.99
C PHE A 65 -0.95 -18.42 -13.92
N GLU A 66 -1.94 -17.56 -13.90
CA GLU A 66 -3.12 -17.65 -14.78
C GLU A 66 -2.71 -17.66 -16.26
N LYS A 67 -1.80 -16.75 -16.65
CA LYS A 67 -1.23 -16.76 -18.00
C LYS A 67 -0.55 -18.09 -18.32
N ALA A 68 0.33 -18.58 -17.43
CA ALA A 68 1.08 -19.82 -17.64
C ALA A 68 0.15 -21.04 -17.74
N TRP A 69 -0.94 -21.04 -16.98
CA TRP A 69 -1.98 -22.06 -17.04
C TRP A 69 -2.66 -22.08 -18.42
N ARG A 70 -3.11 -20.93 -18.90
CA ARG A 70 -3.77 -20.80 -20.21
C ARG A 70 -2.84 -21.12 -21.38
N THR A 71 -1.58 -20.74 -21.28
CA THR A 71 -0.59 -20.97 -22.34
C THR A 71 0.15 -22.31 -22.21
N LYS A 72 -0.20 -23.14 -21.22
CA LYS A 72 0.45 -24.43 -20.93
C LYS A 72 1.97 -24.32 -20.68
N THR A 73 2.42 -23.21 -20.08
CA THR A 73 3.83 -22.92 -19.78
C THR A 73 4.14 -22.99 -18.29
N LEU A 74 3.41 -23.81 -17.53
CA LEU A 74 3.60 -23.99 -16.09
C LEU A 74 5.04 -24.35 -15.66
N PRO A 75 5.78 -25.22 -16.39
CA PRO A 75 7.17 -25.51 -15.99
C PRO A 75 8.06 -24.26 -15.96
N GLN A 76 7.91 -23.36 -16.94
CA GLN A 76 8.64 -22.10 -17.00
C GLN A 76 8.23 -21.17 -15.85
N PHE A 77 6.95 -21.12 -15.52
CA PHE A 77 6.44 -20.35 -14.38
C PHE A 77 7.04 -20.85 -13.07
N PHE A 78 7.01 -22.16 -12.80
CA PHE A 78 7.59 -22.72 -11.58
C PHE A 78 9.10 -22.53 -11.50
N LYS A 79 9.82 -22.65 -12.63
CA LYS A 79 11.25 -22.34 -12.69
C LYS A 79 11.55 -20.89 -12.32
N ALA A 80 10.80 -19.95 -12.88
CA ALA A 80 10.94 -18.53 -12.55
C ALA A 80 10.60 -18.26 -11.09
N SER A 81 9.52 -18.83 -10.58
CA SER A 81 9.11 -18.69 -9.17
C SER A 81 10.16 -19.24 -8.22
N ALA A 82 10.76 -20.39 -8.52
CA ALA A 82 11.86 -20.95 -7.72
C ALA A 82 13.07 -20.00 -7.66
N VAL A 83 13.48 -19.44 -8.79
CA VAL A 83 14.56 -18.45 -8.84
C VAL A 83 14.22 -17.22 -8.02
N LEU A 84 12.99 -16.72 -8.11
CA LEU A 84 12.53 -15.54 -7.35
C LEU A 84 12.47 -15.81 -5.84
N ILE A 85 12.05 -17.03 -5.42
CA ILE A 85 12.06 -17.42 -4.01
C ILE A 85 13.50 -17.46 -3.48
N VAL A 86 14.42 -18.07 -4.22
CA VAL A 86 15.84 -18.10 -3.83
C VAL A 86 16.40 -16.68 -3.76
N ALA A 87 16.10 -15.83 -4.75
CA ALA A 87 16.52 -14.44 -4.77
C ALA A 87 15.99 -13.65 -3.56
N ALA A 88 14.72 -13.82 -3.23
CA ALA A 88 14.11 -13.19 -2.05
C ALA A 88 14.76 -13.68 -0.76
N LEU A 89 15.01 -15.00 -0.61
CA LEU A 89 15.69 -15.56 0.55
C LEU A 89 17.12 -15.02 0.70
N VAL A 90 17.87 -14.84 -0.38
CA VAL A 90 19.19 -14.20 -0.36
C VAL A 90 19.10 -12.76 0.12
N GLY A 91 18.14 -12.00 -0.40
CA GLY A 91 17.89 -10.62 0.03
C GLY A 91 17.49 -10.50 1.52
N ILE A 92 16.67 -11.42 2.01
CA ILE A 92 16.29 -11.52 3.42
C ILE A 92 17.50 -11.92 4.27
N ALA A 93 18.28 -12.91 3.85
CA ALA A 93 19.45 -13.41 4.58
C ALA A 93 20.50 -12.31 4.79
N ALA A 94 20.68 -11.41 3.82
CA ALA A 94 21.56 -10.25 3.96
C ALA A 94 21.18 -9.32 5.13
N ASN A 95 19.93 -9.38 5.59
CA ASN A 95 19.40 -8.53 6.67
C ASN A 95 18.92 -9.33 7.89
N VAL A 96 19.30 -10.60 8.02
CA VAL A 96 18.77 -11.49 9.08
C VAL A 96 19.03 -10.96 10.48
N SER A 97 20.18 -10.34 10.73
CA SER A 97 20.50 -9.74 12.03
C SER A 97 19.54 -8.61 12.39
N ASN A 98 19.31 -7.68 11.46
CA ASN A 98 18.37 -6.56 11.66
C ASN A 98 16.94 -7.07 11.88
N LEU A 99 16.49 -8.03 11.08
CA LEU A 99 15.16 -8.64 11.22
C LEU A 99 15.02 -9.38 12.56
N TYR A 100 16.05 -10.13 12.98
CA TYR A 100 16.03 -10.83 14.26
C TYR A 100 15.90 -9.86 15.44
N HIS A 101 16.72 -8.82 15.48
CA HIS A 101 16.66 -7.82 16.55
C HIS A 101 15.33 -7.06 16.55
N THR A 102 14.82 -6.68 15.37
CA THR A 102 13.50 -6.04 15.25
C THR A 102 12.38 -6.95 15.74
N TYR A 103 12.43 -8.24 15.39
CA TYR A 103 11.45 -9.22 15.86
C TYR A 103 11.55 -9.46 17.37
N ALA A 104 12.76 -9.66 17.91
CA ALA A 104 12.96 -9.85 19.33
C ALA A 104 12.45 -8.65 20.12
N TYR A 105 12.84 -7.43 19.71
CA TYR A 105 12.38 -6.20 20.36
C TYR A 105 10.86 -5.99 20.25
N SER A 106 10.25 -6.39 19.17
CA SER A 106 8.79 -6.22 18.97
C SER A 106 7.95 -6.97 19.98
N LYS A 107 8.48 -8.05 20.58
CA LYS A 107 7.79 -8.82 21.62
C LYS A 107 7.69 -8.05 22.95
N GLU A 108 8.65 -7.18 23.23
CA GLU A 108 8.73 -6.37 24.44
C GLU A 108 8.00 -5.01 24.29
N THR A 109 7.32 -4.80 23.17
CA THR A 109 6.55 -3.58 22.89
C THR A 109 5.06 -3.85 22.96
N MET A 110 4.24 -2.81 22.83
CA MET A 110 2.79 -2.89 22.73
C MET A 110 2.28 -3.82 21.57
N ARG A 111 3.18 -4.30 20.71
CA ARG A 111 2.88 -5.30 19.66
C ARG A 111 3.00 -6.74 20.15
N GLY A 112 3.58 -6.96 21.33
CA GLY A 112 3.68 -8.26 22.01
C GLY A 112 2.37 -8.64 22.71
N LYS A 113 2.45 -9.66 23.57
CA LYS A 113 1.34 -10.02 24.47
C LYS A 113 1.27 -9.02 25.61
N SER A 114 0.08 -8.57 25.97
CA SER A 114 -0.11 -7.75 27.17
C SER A 114 0.09 -8.62 28.42
N GLU A 115 0.91 -8.16 29.36
CA GLU A 115 1.07 -8.78 30.67
C GLU A 115 0.01 -8.26 31.66
N LEU A 116 -0.71 -7.18 31.31
CA LEU A 116 -1.76 -6.62 32.15
C LEU A 116 -3.04 -7.41 31.96
N VAL A 117 -3.59 -7.92 33.05
CA VAL A 117 -4.92 -8.53 33.08
C VAL A 117 -5.96 -7.43 32.88
N GLN A 118 -6.61 -7.41 31.73
CA GLN A 118 -7.67 -6.45 31.47
C GLN A 118 -9.00 -7.05 31.94
N THR A 119 -9.60 -6.41 32.94
CA THR A 119 -10.93 -6.71 33.46
C THR A 119 -11.95 -5.75 32.83
N GLY A 120 -13.04 -6.27 32.26
CA GLY A 120 -14.12 -5.48 31.69
C GLY A 120 -14.28 -5.64 30.17
N ASP A 121 -14.97 -4.70 29.50
CA ASP A 121 -15.26 -4.70 28.05
C ASP A 121 -14.04 -4.80 27.11
N ALA A 122 -12.86 -4.79 27.67
CA ALA A 122 -11.59 -5.06 27.01
C ALA A 122 -11.46 -6.49 26.42
N ALA A 123 -12.43 -7.38 26.63
CA ALA A 123 -12.45 -8.73 26.05
C ALA A 123 -12.55 -8.77 24.52
N LYS A 124 -12.73 -7.62 23.84
CA LYS A 124 -12.67 -7.48 22.39
C LYS A 124 -11.24 -7.23 21.87
N GLN A 125 -10.25 -7.20 22.74
CA GLN A 125 -8.86 -7.02 22.34
C GLN A 125 -8.28 -8.32 21.78
N THR A 126 -7.50 -8.20 20.72
CA THR A 126 -6.73 -9.32 20.18
C THR A 126 -5.80 -9.87 21.25
N SER A 127 -5.78 -11.19 21.45
CA SER A 127 -4.93 -11.87 22.47
C SER A 127 -3.43 -11.62 22.27
N SER A 128 -3.03 -11.07 21.13
CA SER A 128 -1.68 -10.62 20.84
C SER A 128 -1.71 -9.62 19.68
N GLY A 129 -1.13 -8.44 19.86
CA GLY A 129 -1.09 -7.40 18.83
C GLY A 129 -1.62 -6.06 19.35
N LEU A 130 -1.81 -5.14 18.42
CA LEU A 130 -2.35 -3.82 18.70
C LEU A 130 -3.88 -3.90 18.89
N ASP A 131 -4.42 -2.97 19.66
CA ASP A 131 -5.86 -2.78 19.79
C ASP A 131 -6.53 -2.48 18.44
N ARG A 132 -7.77 -2.96 18.23
CA ARG A 132 -8.51 -2.80 16.97
C ARG A 132 -8.77 -1.34 16.64
N ASP A 133 -9.15 -0.54 17.64
CA ASP A 133 -9.42 0.88 17.44
C ASP A 133 -8.12 1.61 17.09
N TYR A 134 -7.01 1.21 17.71
CA TYR A 134 -5.70 1.77 17.40
C TYR A 134 -5.19 1.38 15.99
N ILE A 135 -5.43 0.14 15.55
CA ILE A 135 -5.11 -0.32 14.18
C ILE A 135 -5.86 0.53 13.16
N THR A 136 -7.17 0.73 13.39
CA THR A 136 -8.11 1.33 12.45
C THR A 136 -8.28 2.84 12.62
N GLN A 137 -7.57 3.45 13.55
CA GLN A 137 -7.68 4.89 13.84
C GLN A 137 -7.49 5.77 12.60
N TRP A 138 -6.50 5.44 11.76
CA TRP A 138 -6.30 6.05 10.45
C TRP A 138 -6.92 5.19 9.36
N SER A 139 -8.23 5.24 9.23
CA SER A 139 -9.00 4.59 8.17
C SER A 139 -9.46 5.63 7.16
N TYR A 140 -9.35 5.29 5.89
CA TYR A 140 -9.77 6.16 4.80
C TYR A 140 -11.30 6.14 4.67
N GLY A 141 -11.92 7.30 4.41
CA GLY A 141 -13.36 7.35 4.14
C GLY A 141 -13.69 6.70 2.79
N ILE A 142 -14.84 6.03 2.71
CA ILE A 142 -15.30 5.46 1.42
C ILE A 142 -15.48 6.59 0.39
N ASP A 143 -16.14 7.66 0.79
CA ASP A 143 -16.32 8.86 -0.03
C ASP A 143 -15.01 9.64 -0.23
N GLU A 144 -14.10 9.58 0.73
CA GLU A 144 -12.76 10.16 0.64
C GLU A 144 -11.93 9.56 -0.52
N THR A 145 -12.28 8.35 -0.98
CA THR A 145 -11.68 7.73 -2.16
C THR A 145 -11.78 8.61 -3.41
N LEU A 146 -12.78 9.48 -3.50
CA LEU A 146 -12.89 10.45 -4.59
C LEU A 146 -11.76 11.48 -4.61
N THR A 147 -10.98 11.60 -3.54
CA THR A 147 -9.78 12.45 -3.50
C THR A 147 -8.72 11.98 -4.51
N LEU A 148 -8.70 10.71 -4.87
CA LEU A 148 -7.83 10.20 -5.94
C LEU A 148 -8.10 10.90 -7.29
N LEU A 149 -9.33 11.33 -7.53
CA LEU A 149 -9.80 12.00 -8.75
C LEU A 149 -9.86 13.53 -8.60
N VAL A 150 -10.40 14.00 -7.48
CA VAL A 150 -10.65 15.41 -7.21
C VAL A 150 -9.80 15.86 -6.03
N PRO A 151 -8.78 16.72 -6.25
CA PRO A 151 -7.94 17.18 -5.16
C PRO A 151 -8.77 17.91 -4.11
N ASN A 152 -8.44 17.71 -2.85
CA ASN A 152 -9.12 18.33 -1.71
C ASN A 152 -10.63 18.01 -1.60
N PHE A 153 -11.09 16.85 -2.12
CA PHE A 153 -12.51 16.45 -2.02
C PHE A 153 -13.02 16.45 -0.57
N LYS A 154 -12.15 16.12 0.40
CA LYS A 154 -12.41 16.21 1.84
C LYS A 154 -11.60 17.34 2.52
N GLY A 155 -11.37 18.40 1.81
CA GLY A 155 -10.51 19.50 2.26
C GLY A 155 -9.03 19.18 2.05
N GLY A 156 -8.17 20.05 2.57
CA GLY A 156 -6.72 19.93 2.43
C GLY A 156 -6.04 19.13 3.54
N ALA A 157 -4.89 19.63 3.99
CA ALA A 157 -4.23 19.13 5.20
C ALA A 157 -5.02 19.51 6.46
N SER A 158 -4.73 18.86 7.58
CA SER A 158 -5.24 19.20 8.91
C SER A 158 -4.59 20.51 9.44
N ALA A 159 -4.61 21.54 8.63
CA ALA A 159 -4.19 22.89 8.99
C ALA A 159 -5.40 23.73 9.40
N ALA A 160 -5.18 24.78 10.21
CA ALA A 160 -6.24 25.68 10.60
C ALA A 160 -6.85 26.38 9.37
N LEU A 161 -8.16 26.56 9.36
CA LEU A 161 -8.87 27.23 8.26
C LEU A 161 -8.37 28.66 8.07
N SER A 162 -7.95 29.32 9.14
CA SER A 162 -7.34 30.67 9.12
C SER A 162 -6.04 30.75 8.29
N GLN A 163 -5.40 29.62 7.96
CA GLN A 163 -4.19 29.59 7.13
C GLN A 163 -4.52 29.55 5.62
N SER A 164 -5.79 29.38 5.24
CA SER A 164 -6.21 29.36 3.84
C SER A 164 -6.65 30.75 3.40
N GLU A 165 -5.85 31.42 2.57
CA GLU A 165 -6.19 32.72 1.99
C GLU A 165 -7.53 32.68 1.24
N THR A 166 -7.77 31.61 0.47
CA THR A 166 -9.01 31.43 -0.30
C THR A 166 -10.23 31.29 0.61
N ALA A 167 -10.09 30.59 1.75
CA ALA A 167 -11.18 30.47 2.72
C ALA A 167 -11.42 31.79 3.45
N MET A 168 -10.35 32.45 3.88
CA MET A 168 -10.46 33.73 4.61
C MET A 168 -10.98 34.86 3.76
N SER A 169 -10.72 34.90 2.47
CA SER A 169 -11.27 35.93 1.56
C SER A 169 -12.80 35.87 1.42
N LYS A 170 -13.40 34.69 1.70
CA LYS A 170 -14.84 34.45 1.65
C LYS A 170 -15.50 34.35 3.03
N ALA A 171 -14.69 34.40 4.08
CA ALA A 171 -15.13 34.15 5.45
C ALA A 171 -15.88 35.36 6.01
N ASN A 172 -16.92 35.09 6.81
CA ASN A 172 -17.64 36.15 7.52
C ASN A 172 -16.80 36.59 8.73
N PRO A 173 -16.42 37.90 8.84
CA PRO A 173 -15.62 38.42 9.96
C PRO A 173 -16.20 38.15 11.34
N MET A 174 -17.53 38.01 11.44
CA MET A 174 -18.23 37.71 12.71
C MET A 174 -17.72 36.42 13.38
N TYR A 175 -17.25 35.44 12.59
CA TYR A 175 -16.78 34.14 13.09
C TYR A 175 -15.25 33.99 13.10
N SER A 176 -14.52 35.09 13.02
CA SER A 176 -13.03 35.08 12.93
C SER A 176 -12.36 34.30 14.03
N SER A 177 -12.90 34.30 15.25
CA SER A 177 -12.36 33.53 16.39
C SER A 177 -12.46 32.01 16.21
N LEU A 178 -13.38 31.52 15.38
CA LEU A 178 -13.59 30.08 15.12
C LEU A 178 -12.61 29.51 14.07
N TYR A 179 -12.17 30.36 13.14
CA TYR A 179 -11.37 29.86 11.99
C TYR A 179 -9.98 29.37 12.38
N GLY A 180 -9.49 29.76 13.56
CA GLY A 180 -8.25 29.25 14.12
C GLY A 180 -8.37 27.81 14.68
N SER A 181 -9.57 27.42 15.14
CA SER A 181 -9.84 26.11 15.71
C SER A 181 -10.41 25.10 14.71
N LEU A 182 -10.96 25.56 13.59
CA LEU A 182 -11.47 24.69 12.54
C LEU A 182 -10.35 24.25 11.60
N THR A 183 -10.36 22.95 11.24
CA THR A 183 -9.41 22.39 10.28
C THR A 183 -9.94 22.44 8.86
N GLN A 184 -9.04 22.51 7.87
CA GLN A 184 -9.40 22.41 6.45
C GLN A 184 -9.85 21.02 6.08
N TYR A 185 -9.29 19.97 6.74
CA TYR A 185 -9.65 18.59 6.53
C TYR A 185 -10.92 18.22 7.32
N PHE A 186 -11.86 17.57 6.65
CA PHE A 186 -13.12 17.08 7.21
C PHE A 186 -13.44 15.63 6.83
N GLY A 187 -12.39 14.81 6.58
CA GLY A 187 -12.50 13.38 6.36
C GLY A 187 -12.59 12.58 7.66
N THR A 188 -12.49 11.25 7.56
CA THR A 188 -12.66 10.34 8.69
C THR A 188 -11.38 10.07 9.49
N GLN A 189 -10.23 10.46 8.97
CA GLN A 189 -8.95 10.29 9.66
C GLN A 189 -8.78 11.36 10.75
N PRO A 190 -8.06 11.07 11.86
CA PRO A 190 -7.81 12.04 12.92
C PRO A 190 -7.05 13.27 12.43
N MET A 191 -6.11 13.07 11.51
CA MET A 191 -5.33 14.13 10.87
C MET A 191 -4.74 13.61 9.55
N THR A 192 -4.45 14.52 8.64
CA THR A 192 -3.70 14.24 7.41
C THR A 192 -2.76 15.41 7.07
N SER A 193 -1.62 15.09 6.46
CA SER A 193 -0.69 16.11 5.95
C SER A 193 -1.09 16.62 4.57
N GLY A 194 -2.05 15.97 3.93
CA GLY A 194 -2.57 16.34 2.62
C GLY A 194 -3.37 15.20 1.99
N PRO A 195 -4.12 15.49 0.92
CA PRO A 195 -4.92 14.50 0.24
C PRO A 195 -4.06 13.52 -0.56
N VAL A 196 -4.55 12.28 -0.70
CA VAL A 196 -3.99 11.28 -1.62
C VAL A 196 -4.60 11.54 -3.00
N TYR A 197 -3.83 12.16 -3.89
CA TYR A 197 -4.28 12.56 -5.21
C TYR A 197 -3.34 12.04 -6.29
N VAL A 198 -3.84 11.23 -7.22
CA VAL A 198 -3.03 10.64 -8.29
C VAL A 198 -3.08 11.44 -9.61
N GLY A 199 -3.97 12.41 -9.70
CA GLY A 199 -4.19 13.20 -10.91
C GLY A 199 -5.37 12.68 -11.74
N ALA A 200 -6.32 13.58 -12.05
CA ALA A 200 -7.53 13.23 -12.80
C ALA A 200 -7.19 12.66 -14.19
N PHE A 201 -6.20 13.23 -14.87
CA PHE A 201 -5.76 12.74 -16.17
C PHE A 201 -5.08 11.35 -16.07
N VAL A 202 -4.28 11.13 -15.04
CA VAL A 202 -3.63 9.82 -14.79
C VAL A 202 -4.68 8.76 -14.48
N LEU A 203 -5.69 9.11 -13.68
CA LEU A 203 -6.80 8.19 -13.39
C LEU A 203 -7.64 7.89 -14.64
N PHE A 204 -7.88 8.88 -15.50
CA PHE A 204 -8.53 8.68 -16.80
C PHE A 204 -7.73 7.70 -17.67
N LEU A 205 -6.41 7.88 -17.78
CA LEU A 205 -5.54 6.94 -18.51
C LEU A 205 -5.52 5.54 -17.87
N PHE A 206 -5.57 5.45 -16.55
CA PHE A 206 -5.70 4.18 -15.85
C PHE A 206 -6.99 3.46 -16.24
N VAL A 207 -8.12 4.15 -16.23
CA VAL A 207 -9.41 3.59 -16.64
C VAL A 207 -9.37 3.11 -18.09
N LEU A 208 -8.83 3.91 -19.02
CA LEU A 208 -8.60 3.48 -20.40
C LEU A 208 -7.67 2.25 -20.48
N GLY A 209 -6.61 2.24 -19.65
CA GLY A 209 -5.67 1.13 -19.54
C GLY A 209 -6.35 -0.19 -19.13
N CYS A 210 -7.36 -0.11 -18.26
CA CYS A 210 -8.15 -1.29 -17.89
C CYS A 210 -8.83 -1.98 -19.08
N PHE A 211 -9.15 -1.24 -20.12
CA PHE A 211 -9.78 -1.79 -21.34
C PHE A 211 -8.76 -2.14 -22.42
N ILE A 212 -7.80 -1.28 -22.67
CA ILE A 212 -6.91 -1.33 -23.84
C ILE A 212 -5.66 -2.19 -23.59
N VAL A 213 -5.01 -2.07 -22.42
CA VAL A 213 -3.78 -2.80 -22.13
C VAL A 213 -4.04 -4.30 -22.09
N LYS A 214 -3.15 -5.09 -22.70
CA LYS A 214 -3.25 -6.54 -22.74
C LYS A 214 -2.18 -7.20 -21.86
N GLY A 215 -2.47 -8.43 -21.42
CA GLY A 215 -1.50 -9.25 -20.69
C GLY A 215 -1.71 -9.30 -19.17
N PRO A 216 -0.89 -10.11 -18.48
CA PRO A 216 -1.08 -10.40 -17.04
C PRO A 216 -0.84 -9.17 -16.15
N LEU A 217 0.07 -8.26 -16.55
CA LEU A 217 0.37 -7.05 -15.77
C LEU A 217 -0.87 -6.22 -15.50
N LYS A 218 -1.75 -6.06 -16.50
CA LYS A 218 -3.01 -5.32 -16.34
C LYS A 218 -3.82 -5.85 -15.15
N TRP A 219 -4.04 -7.15 -15.10
CA TRP A 219 -4.88 -7.77 -14.08
C TRP A 219 -4.25 -7.69 -12.69
N ALA A 220 -2.91 -7.86 -12.60
CA ALA A 220 -2.17 -7.65 -11.36
C ALA A 220 -2.34 -6.22 -10.83
N LEU A 221 -2.18 -5.21 -11.70
CA LEU A 221 -2.28 -3.81 -11.32
C LEU A 221 -3.71 -3.43 -10.92
N ILE A 222 -4.72 -3.86 -11.68
CA ILE A 222 -6.13 -3.61 -11.34
C ILE A 222 -6.48 -4.25 -10.00
N GLY A 223 -6.12 -5.53 -9.82
CA GLY A 223 -6.40 -6.26 -8.58
C GLY A 223 -5.73 -5.61 -7.36
N ALA A 224 -4.45 -5.25 -7.48
CA ALA A 224 -3.72 -4.58 -6.41
C ALA A 224 -4.28 -3.19 -6.08
N THR A 225 -4.69 -2.41 -7.10
CA THR A 225 -5.34 -1.11 -6.91
C THR A 225 -6.64 -1.25 -6.13
N PHE A 226 -7.53 -2.10 -6.60
CA PHE A 226 -8.83 -2.32 -5.95
C PHE A 226 -8.66 -2.83 -4.52
N PHE A 227 -7.79 -3.81 -4.33
CA PHE A 227 -7.47 -4.38 -3.03
C PHE A 227 -6.98 -3.30 -2.05
N SER A 228 -6.05 -2.45 -2.47
CA SER A 228 -5.50 -1.40 -1.61
C SER A 228 -6.54 -0.35 -1.23
N ILE A 229 -7.43 0.03 -2.16
CA ILE A 229 -8.52 0.98 -1.89
C ILE A 229 -9.47 0.40 -0.84
N VAL A 230 -9.98 -0.82 -1.06
CA VAL A 230 -10.96 -1.43 -0.16
C VAL A 230 -10.37 -1.69 1.23
N LEU A 231 -9.12 -2.16 1.29
CA LEU A 231 -8.47 -2.41 2.59
C LEU A 231 -8.13 -1.11 3.33
N SER A 232 -7.91 0.00 2.62
CA SER A 232 -7.66 1.32 3.24
C SER A 232 -8.86 1.88 4.01
N TRP A 233 -10.07 1.43 3.70
CA TRP A 233 -11.29 1.88 4.39
C TRP A 233 -11.35 1.44 5.86
N GLY A 234 -10.60 0.44 6.27
CA GLY A 234 -10.43 0.05 7.67
C GLY A 234 -11.75 -0.02 8.44
N LYS A 235 -11.94 0.87 9.44
CA LYS A 235 -13.17 0.93 10.25
C LYS A 235 -14.44 1.20 9.45
N ASN A 236 -14.33 1.78 8.26
CA ASN A 236 -15.48 2.06 7.39
C ASN A 236 -15.91 0.82 6.58
N PHE A 237 -15.11 -0.28 6.63
CA PHE A 237 -15.45 -1.58 6.07
C PHE A 237 -14.93 -2.73 6.96
N MET A 238 -15.48 -2.82 8.16
CA MET A 238 -15.06 -3.76 9.21
C MET A 238 -15.07 -5.24 8.80
N PRO A 239 -16.04 -5.78 8.02
CA PRO A 239 -16.01 -7.21 7.68
C PRO A 239 -14.71 -7.69 7.05
N LEU A 240 -14.12 -6.88 6.14
CA LEU A 240 -12.84 -7.19 5.54
C LEU A 240 -11.70 -6.93 6.53
N THR A 241 -11.77 -5.84 7.26
CA THR A 241 -10.73 -5.45 8.21
C THR A 241 -10.59 -6.48 9.34
N ASP A 242 -11.71 -6.96 9.90
CA ASP A 242 -11.71 -8.01 10.91
C ASP A 242 -11.13 -9.32 10.37
N PHE A 243 -11.51 -9.70 9.16
CA PHE A 243 -10.90 -10.86 8.51
C PHE A 243 -9.36 -10.75 8.44
N PHE A 244 -8.85 -9.56 8.07
CA PHE A 244 -7.40 -9.35 8.01
C PHE A 244 -6.74 -9.33 9.39
N ILE A 245 -7.37 -8.71 10.39
CA ILE A 245 -6.86 -8.66 11.77
C ILE A 245 -6.77 -10.07 12.37
N ASP A 246 -7.80 -10.91 12.14
CA ASP A 246 -7.92 -12.20 12.79
C ASP A 246 -7.19 -13.33 12.08
N TYR A 247 -7.17 -13.33 10.75
CA TYR A 247 -6.69 -14.45 9.96
C TYR A 247 -5.40 -14.19 9.18
N VAL A 248 -5.07 -12.92 8.88
CA VAL A 248 -3.88 -12.64 8.08
C VAL A 248 -2.69 -12.38 9.00
N PRO A 249 -1.63 -13.21 8.92
CA PRO A 249 -0.48 -13.11 9.81
C PRO A 249 0.14 -11.72 9.81
N MET A 250 0.52 -11.22 10.98
CA MET A 250 1.18 -9.94 11.21
C MET A 250 0.34 -8.69 10.93
N TYR A 251 -0.85 -8.78 10.34
CA TYR A 251 -1.66 -7.59 10.02
C TYR A 251 -2.00 -6.79 11.30
N ASN A 252 -2.29 -7.49 12.40
CA ASN A 252 -2.57 -6.90 13.72
C ASN A 252 -1.36 -6.26 14.42
N LYS A 253 -0.19 -6.26 13.80
CA LYS A 253 1.03 -5.59 14.33
C LYS A 253 1.23 -4.20 13.73
N PHE A 254 0.46 -3.83 12.73
CA PHE A 254 0.57 -2.56 12.02
C PHE A 254 -0.63 -1.65 12.33
N ARG A 255 -0.41 -0.35 12.25
CA ARG A 255 -1.44 0.67 12.41
C ARG A 255 -1.58 1.51 11.15
N ALA A 256 -2.60 2.37 11.13
CA ALA A 256 -2.84 3.30 10.02
C ALA A 256 -3.04 2.58 8.69
N VAL A 257 -4.14 1.84 8.62
CA VAL A 257 -4.53 1.03 7.46
C VAL A 257 -4.63 1.83 6.17
N SER A 258 -4.95 3.13 6.26
CA SER A 258 -4.96 4.05 5.11
C SER A 258 -3.61 4.13 4.37
N SER A 259 -2.50 3.82 5.05
CA SER A 259 -1.16 3.82 4.43
C SER A 259 -1.01 2.80 3.29
N ILE A 260 -1.91 1.82 3.16
CA ILE A 260 -1.91 0.86 2.05
C ILE A 260 -2.26 1.51 0.70
N LEU A 261 -2.88 2.70 0.70
CA LEU A 261 -3.19 3.45 -0.53
C LEU A 261 -1.95 3.78 -1.36
N VAL A 262 -0.76 3.74 -0.77
CA VAL A 262 0.51 3.87 -1.52
C VAL A 262 0.62 2.85 -2.66
N ILE A 263 -0.07 1.71 -2.55
CA ILE A 263 -0.17 0.73 -3.64
C ILE A 263 -0.94 1.33 -4.81
N ALA A 264 -2.10 1.96 -4.56
CA ALA A 264 -2.88 2.62 -5.60
C ALA A 264 -2.11 3.78 -6.25
N GLU A 265 -1.37 4.58 -5.44
CA GLU A 265 -0.49 5.65 -5.94
C GLU A 265 0.63 5.14 -6.86
N PHE A 266 1.05 3.89 -6.70
CA PHE A 266 2.01 3.23 -7.57
C PHE A 266 1.35 2.56 -8.77
N THR A 267 0.28 1.80 -8.57
CA THR A 267 -0.31 0.93 -9.60
C THR A 267 -1.13 1.71 -10.63
N ILE A 268 -1.82 2.78 -10.21
CA ILE A 268 -2.61 3.63 -11.10
C ILE A 268 -1.71 4.31 -12.15
N PRO A 269 -0.65 5.06 -11.78
CA PRO A 269 0.25 5.65 -12.76
C PRO A 269 0.96 4.61 -13.62
N LEU A 270 1.33 3.46 -13.04
CA LEU A 270 2.01 2.40 -13.79
C LEU A 270 1.14 1.84 -14.91
N LEU A 271 -0.15 1.58 -14.66
CA LEU A 271 -1.06 1.12 -15.71
C LEU A 271 -1.32 2.21 -16.76
N ALA A 272 -1.42 3.47 -16.34
CA ALA A 272 -1.51 4.62 -17.24
C ALA A 272 -0.28 4.73 -18.16
N CYS A 273 0.93 4.54 -17.60
CA CYS A 273 2.16 4.51 -18.40
C CYS A 273 2.20 3.32 -19.37
N LEU A 274 1.73 2.15 -18.96
CA LEU A 274 1.65 0.98 -19.85
C LEU A 274 0.69 1.22 -21.03
N LEU A 275 -0.38 1.97 -20.83
CA LEU A 275 -1.26 2.39 -21.92
C LEU A 275 -0.53 3.29 -22.90
N TYR A 276 0.15 4.33 -22.39
CA TYR A 276 0.86 5.29 -23.21
C TYR A 276 2.02 4.66 -24.02
N THR A 277 2.70 3.65 -23.45
CA THR A 277 3.80 2.94 -24.07
C THR A 277 3.37 1.72 -24.90
N SER A 278 2.05 1.42 -24.95
CA SER A 278 1.56 0.34 -25.80
C SER A 278 1.70 0.70 -27.28
N PRO A 279 2.13 -0.25 -28.14
CA PRO A 279 2.19 0.01 -29.58
C PRO A 279 0.84 0.49 -30.09
N SER A 280 0.86 1.53 -30.95
CA SER A 280 -0.36 1.97 -31.62
C SER A 280 -0.87 0.86 -32.54
N PRO A 281 -2.20 0.70 -32.69
CA PRO A 281 -2.75 -0.23 -33.70
C PRO A 281 -2.31 0.07 -35.14
N ARG A 282 -1.59 1.18 -35.35
CA ARG A 282 -1.07 1.62 -36.65
C ARG A 282 0.40 1.22 -36.86
N ASP A 283 1.10 0.75 -35.84
CA ASP A 283 2.45 0.22 -35.90
C ASP A 283 2.44 -1.31 -35.98
#